data_18d6a5509ebe8c641d7927f188c0d7ce
#
_entry.id   18d6a5509ebe8c641d7927f188c0d7ce
#
_cell.length_a   1.000
_cell.length_b   1.000
_cell.length_c   1.000
_cell.angle_alpha   90.00
_cell.angle_beta   90.00
_cell.angle_gamma   90.00
#
_symmetry.space_group_name_H-M   'P 1'
#
loop_
_entity.id
_entity.type
_entity.pdbx_description
1 polymer ?
#
loop_
_entity_poly.entity_id
_entity_poly.type
_entity_poly.pdbx_seq_one_letter_code
_entity_poly.pdbx_strand_id
1 'polypeptide(L)'
;MTTSPEQLIAMSGAKGRSAGRFPSRCGFPYSGAMSSSLYNPLMANRFRGYLPVVVDVETGGFNAATDALLEIAAVTLRLDTDGRIVPAESFGEHVLPFEGANLDPKALAFNGIDPTHPLRMAKTEKDALTSLFAPVRAAVKESGCKRAILVGHNAFFDLGFVNAAVARCNYKRNPFHPFSTFDTVTLSGMALGQTVLARAVPMAGIDWDPNQAHGALYDAEKTAELFCRILNQWRELGAPQPWQDPGPDV
;
A
#
# COMPACT_ATOMS: atom_id res chain seq x y z
N MET A 1 31.59 -21.21 -38.11
CA MET A 1 32.53 -20.49 -37.23
C MET A 1 31.66 -19.71 -36.23
N THR A 2 31.51 -20.27 -35.05
CA THR A 2 30.64 -19.75 -33.99
C THR A 2 31.53 -19.02 -33.00
N THR A 3 31.39 -17.71 -32.89
CA THR A 3 32.07 -16.88 -31.89
C THR A 3 31.40 -17.06 -30.53
N SER A 4 32.19 -17.33 -29.49
CA SER A 4 31.77 -17.58 -28.13
C SER A 4 31.40 -16.26 -27.39
N PRO A 5 30.55 -16.31 -26.34
CA PRO A 5 30.04 -15.12 -25.63
C PRO A 5 31.08 -14.35 -24.79
N GLU A 6 32.28 -14.82 -24.68
CA GLU A 6 33.32 -14.20 -23.80
C GLU A 6 34.08 -13.00 -24.38
N GLN A 7 33.86 -12.67 -25.68
CA GLN A 7 34.60 -11.58 -26.35
C GLN A 7 33.90 -10.23 -26.36
N LEU A 8 32.71 -10.08 -25.70
CA LEU A 8 31.95 -8.82 -25.73
C LEU A 8 32.12 -7.92 -24.47
N ILE A 9 33.00 -8.27 -23.53
CA ILE A 9 33.14 -7.52 -22.25
C ILE A 9 34.34 -6.54 -22.23
N ALA A 10 35.10 -6.43 -23.29
CA ALA A 10 36.37 -5.69 -23.26
C ALA A 10 36.36 -4.29 -23.90
N MET A 11 35.23 -3.65 -24.20
CA MET A 11 35.24 -2.28 -24.75
C MET A 11 34.11 -1.42 -24.17
N SER A 12 34.17 -1.00 -22.91
CA SER A 12 33.57 0.25 -22.45
C SER A 12 34.32 0.81 -21.26
N GLY A 13 35.33 1.62 -21.54
CA GLY A 13 35.98 2.46 -20.54
C GLY A 13 35.06 3.58 -20.10
N ALA A 14 34.39 3.42 -18.95
CA ALA A 14 33.61 4.47 -18.31
C ALA A 14 34.55 5.42 -17.58
N LYS A 15 34.72 6.64 -18.09
CA LYS A 15 35.33 7.75 -17.35
C LYS A 15 34.48 8.11 -16.15
N GLY A 16 35.01 8.02 -14.94
CA GLY A 16 34.39 8.42 -13.70
C GLY A 16 33.98 9.89 -13.74
N ARG A 17 32.70 10.16 -13.49
CA ARG A 17 32.19 11.48 -13.13
C ARG A 17 32.27 11.62 -11.62
N SER A 18 32.96 12.65 -11.15
CA SER A 18 33.06 13.04 -9.76
C SER A 18 31.71 13.29 -9.15
N ALA A 19 31.42 12.66 -8.01
CA ALA A 19 30.23 12.93 -7.20
C ALA A 19 30.29 14.38 -6.70
N GLY A 20 29.40 15.23 -7.20
CA GLY A 20 29.18 16.57 -6.69
C GLY A 20 28.64 16.50 -5.25
N ARG A 21 29.33 17.16 -4.32
CA ARG A 21 28.85 17.36 -2.95
C ARG A 21 27.58 18.20 -2.97
N PHE A 22 26.48 17.64 -2.47
CA PHE A 22 25.26 18.40 -2.18
C PHE A 22 25.41 19.16 -0.86
N PRO A 23 24.87 20.39 -0.75
CA PRO A 23 24.96 21.20 0.45
C PRO A 23 24.12 20.58 1.57
N SER A 24 24.74 20.47 2.75
CA SER A 24 24.13 20.01 3.99
C SER A 24 23.23 21.10 4.60
N ARG A 25 22.05 20.67 5.05
CA ARG A 25 21.17 21.28 6.06
C ARG A 25 20.35 22.51 5.66
N CYS A 26 19.08 22.26 5.38
CA CYS A 26 18.02 23.16 5.87
C CYS A 26 17.45 22.58 7.16
N GLY A 27 17.75 23.20 8.30
CA GLY A 27 17.17 22.87 9.60
C GLY A 27 15.74 23.36 9.68
N PHE A 28 14.81 22.48 9.99
CA PHE A 28 13.46 22.87 10.39
C PHE A 28 13.44 23.13 11.90
N PRO A 29 12.83 24.23 12.37
CA PRO A 29 12.62 24.46 13.79
C PRO A 29 11.45 23.57 14.26
N TYR A 30 11.74 22.45 14.86
CA TYR A 30 10.76 21.62 15.54
C TYR A 30 10.89 21.87 17.05
N SER A 31 10.05 22.76 17.61
CA SER A 31 9.75 22.80 19.03
C SER A 31 8.24 22.54 19.19
N GLY A 32 7.87 21.28 19.28
CA GLY A 32 6.53 20.84 19.59
C GLY A 32 6.60 19.72 20.61
N ALA A 33 5.85 19.84 21.71
CA ALA A 33 5.74 18.82 22.73
C ALA A 33 5.41 17.46 22.07
N MET A 34 6.14 16.40 22.45
CA MET A 34 5.90 15.04 21.96
C MET A 34 4.48 14.62 22.34
N SER A 35 3.61 14.56 21.33
CA SER A 35 2.32 13.91 21.45
C SER A 35 2.54 12.42 21.69
N SER A 36 1.81 11.81 22.63
CA SER A 36 1.79 10.36 22.88
C SER A 36 1.09 9.59 21.73
N SER A 37 0.64 10.27 20.70
CA SER A 37 0.00 9.67 19.52
C SER A 37 1.04 9.01 18.61
N LEU A 38 0.73 7.81 18.13
CA LEU A 38 1.51 7.09 17.12
C LEU A 38 1.61 7.88 15.80
N TYR A 39 0.62 8.73 15.49
CA TYR A 39 0.47 9.46 14.24
C TYR A 39 0.84 10.93 14.41
N ASN A 40 1.56 11.46 13.40
CA ASN A 40 1.96 12.84 13.33
C ASN A 40 0.92 13.66 12.52
N PRO A 41 0.31 14.73 13.08
CA PRO A 41 -0.66 15.56 12.37
C PRO A 41 -0.16 16.19 11.06
N LEU A 42 1.15 16.31 10.88
CA LEU A 42 1.74 16.83 9.64
C LEU A 42 1.48 15.92 8.43
N MET A 43 1.05 14.66 8.64
CA MET A 43 0.61 13.78 7.56
C MET A 43 -0.50 14.43 6.73
N ALA A 44 -1.41 15.18 7.37
CA ALA A 44 -2.51 15.86 6.68
C ALA A 44 -2.04 16.85 5.61
N ASN A 45 -0.86 17.45 5.78
CA ASN A 45 -0.31 18.42 4.82
C ASN A 45 0.33 17.75 3.60
N ARG A 46 0.60 16.43 3.67
CA ARG A 46 1.36 15.75 2.61
C ARG A 46 0.50 15.33 1.43
N PHE A 47 -0.74 14.91 1.67
CA PHE A 47 -1.63 14.35 0.66
C PHE A 47 -3.01 15.03 0.68
N ARG A 48 -3.05 16.35 0.80
CA ARG A 48 -4.29 17.16 0.81
C ARG A 48 -5.29 16.76 1.91
N GLY A 49 -4.79 16.29 3.06
CA GLY A 49 -5.63 15.82 4.15
C GLY A 49 -6.10 14.36 4.01
N TYR A 50 -5.45 13.58 3.14
CA TYR A 50 -5.70 12.16 3.04
C TYR A 50 -4.60 11.35 3.73
N LEU A 51 -4.99 10.32 4.49
CA LEU A 51 -4.07 9.33 5.02
C LEU A 51 -3.92 8.19 4.02
N PRO A 52 -2.74 7.92 3.46
CA PRO A 52 -2.50 6.70 2.70
C PRO A 52 -2.64 5.48 3.62
N VAL A 53 -3.44 4.52 3.20
CA VAL A 53 -3.61 3.22 3.89
C VAL A 53 -3.51 2.15 2.83
N VAL A 54 -2.56 1.25 3.01
CA VAL A 54 -2.36 0.14 2.08
C VAL A 54 -3.44 -0.90 2.35
N VAL A 55 -4.04 -1.40 1.29
CA VAL A 55 -5.04 -2.48 1.34
C VAL A 55 -4.67 -3.50 0.30
N ASP A 56 -4.82 -4.76 0.67
CA ASP A 56 -4.71 -5.90 -0.22
C ASP A 56 -5.86 -6.86 0.04
N VAL A 57 -6.37 -7.52 -1.01
CA VAL A 57 -7.48 -8.45 -0.92
C VAL A 57 -7.20 -9.76 -1.63
N GLU A 58 -7.59 -10.88 -1.02
CA GLU A 58 -7.67 -12.17 -1.68
C GLU A 58 -9.13 -12.50 -2.02
N THR A 59 -9.36 -13.01 -3.21
CA THR A 59 -10.72 -13.11 -3.77
C THR A 59 -10.99 -14.45 -4.42
N GLY A 60 -12.27 -14.77 -4.57
CA GLY A 60 -12.75 -15.95 -5.32
C GLY A 60 -12.80 -15.75 -6.83
N GLY A 61 -12.24 -14.64 -7.36
CA GLY A 61 -12.23 -14.31 -8.79
C GLY A 61 -11.96 -12.84 -9.03
N PHE A 62 -12.21 -12.33 -10.24
CA PHE A 62 -11.84 -10.98 -10.66
C PHE A 62 -12.99 -9.99 -10.67
N ASN A 63 -14.24 -10.44 -10.54
CA ASN A 63 -15.42 -9.58 -10.61
C ASN A 63 -15.94 -9.25 -9.21
N ALA A 64 -15.66 -8.06 -8.71
CA ALA A 64 -16.06 -7.62 -7.38
C ALA A 64 -17.59 -7.63 -7.13
N ALA A 65 -18.42 -7.63 -8.19
CA ALA A 65 -19.85 -7.69 -8.05
C ALA A 65 -20.36 -9.10 -7.72
N THR A 66 -19.70 -10.13 -8.21
CA THR A 66 -20.16 -11.53 -8.15
C THR A 66 -19.24 -12.45 -7.36
N ASP A 67 -17.96 -12.13 -7.27
CA ASP A 67 -16.96 -13.04 -6.71
C ASP A 67 -16.70 -12.71 -5.23
N ALA A 68 -16.40 -13.75 -4.47
CA ALA A 68 -16.19 -13.61 -3.03
C ALA A 68 -14.97 -12.76 -2.69
N LEU A 69 -15.10 -11.86 -1.72
CA LEU A 69 -13.99 -11.36 -0.93
C LEU A 69 -13.62 -12.43 0.11
N LEU A 70 -12.39 -12.92 0.11
CA LEU A 70 -11.95 -14.02 0.98
C LEU A 70 -11.02 -13.55 2.10
N GLU A 71 -10.11 -12.65 1.81
CA GLU A 71 -9.27 -11.99 2.80
C GLU A 71 -9.21 -10.50 2.51
N ILE A 72 -9.02 -9.72 3.56
CA ILE A 72 -8.77 -8.28 3.45
C ILE A 72 -7.74 -7.88 4.51
N ALA A 73 -6.72 -7.15 4.09
CA ALA A 73 -5.75 -6.58 5.00
C ALA A 73 -5.60 -5.08 4.79
N ALA A 74 -5.17 -4.39 5.84
CA ALA A 74 -4.85 -2.98 5.78
C ALA A 74 -3.59 -2.68 6.60
N VAL A 75 -2.71 -1.83 6.05
CA VAL A 75 -1.55 -1.29 6.76
C VAL A 75 -1.65 0.22 6.79
N THR A 76 -1.72 0.80 7.99
CA THR A 76 -1.71 2.25 8.18
C THR A 76 -0.28 2.77 8.07
N LEU A 77 -0.15 4.03 7.66
CA LEU A 77 1.15 4.68 7.51
C LEU A 77 1.24 5.89 8.44
N ARG A 78 2.46 6.20 8.90
CA ARG A 78 2.75 7.36 9.73
C ARG A 78 4.01 8.08 9.28
N LEU A 79 4.24 9.27 9.77
CA LEU A 79 5.54 9.93 9.69
C LEU A 79 6.36 9.58 10.94
N ASP A 80 7.62 9.20 10.74
CA ASP A 80 8.58 9.07 11.83
C ASP A 80 9.11 10.45 12.29
N THR A 81 10.05 10.43 13.22
CA THR A 81 10.69 11.65 13.77
C THR A 81 11.43 12.49 12.73
N ASP A 82 11.92 11.84 11.67
CA ASP A 82 12.64 12.51 10.58
C ASP A 82 11.70 12.93 9.44
N GLY A 83 10.39 12.71 9.62
CA GLY A 83 9.34 13.00 8.64
C GLY A 83 9.35 12.05 7.43
N ARG A 84 9.93 10.86 7.57
CA ARG A 84 9.83 9.77 6.58
C ARG A 84 8.50 9.06 6.75
N ILE A 85 7.91 8.60 5.66
CA ILE A 85 6.73 7.73 5.73
C ILE A 85 7.21 6.32 6.05
N VAL A 86 6.57 5.72 7.06
CA VAL A 86 6.84 4.34 7.48
C VAL A 86 5.53 3.60 7.76
N PRO A 87 5.50 2.25 7.64
CA PRO A 87 4.38 1.44 8.11
C PRO A 87 4.14 1.67 9.61
N ALA A 88 2.88 1.58 10.05
CA ALA A 88 2.50 1.77 11.44
C ALA A 88 1.87 0.50 12.02
N GLU A 89 0.62 0.22 11.70
CA GLU A 89 -0.12 -0.92 12.23
C GLU A 89 -0.72 -1.72 11.08
N SER A 90 -0.70 -3.05 11.20
CA SER A 90 -1.24 -4.00 10.24
C SER A 90 -2.48 -4.69 10.81
N PHE A 91 -3.50 -4.88 9.99
CA PHE A 91 -4.77 -5.52 10.33
C PHE A 91 -5.13 -6.48 9.21
N GLY A 92 -5.58 -7.69 9.54
CA GLY A 92 -6.02 -8.68 8.55
C GLY A 92 -7.25 -9.43 9.04
N GLU A 93 -8.16 -9.74 8.12
CA GLU A 93 -9.38 -10.48 8.39
C GLU A 93 -9.66 -11.51 7.30
N HIS A 94 -9.99 -12.73 7.70
CA HIS A 94 -10.59 -13.71 6.81
C HIS A 94 -12.08 -13.42 6.66
N VAL A 95 -12.59 -13.54 5.44
CA VAL A 95 -13.97 -13.17 5.10
C VAL A 95 -14.73 -14.39 4.59
N LEU A 96 -15.95 -14.60 5.10
CA LEU A 96 -16.85 -15.61 4.58
C LEU A 96 -17.42 -15.16 3.23
N PRO A 97 -17.48 -16.03 2.21
CA PRO A 97 -18.20 -15.73 0.99
C PRO A 97 -19.64 -15.27 1.30
N PHE A 98 -20.10 -14.22 0.63
CA PHE A 98 -21.50 -13.82 0.73
C PHE A 98 -22.41 -14.85 0.03
N GLU A 99 -23.70 -14.86 0.35
CA GLU A 99 -24.65 -15.80 -0.24
C GLU A 99 -24.73 -15.64 -1.77
N GLY A 100 -24.51 -16.72 -2.50
CA GLY A 100 -24.45 -16.75 -3.95
C GLY A 100 -23.16 -16.21 -4.57
N ALA A 101 -22.12 -15.97 -3.77
CA ALA A 101 -20.82 -15.56 -4.28
C ALA A 101 -20.21 -16.63 -5.19
N ASN A 102 -19.61 -16.20 -6.28
CA ASN A 102 -18.81 -17.07 -7.13
C ASN A 102 -17.43 -17.34 -6.49
N LEU A 103 -16.97 -18.58 -6.66
CA LEU A 103 -15.67 -19.09 -6.23
C LEU A 103 -15.01 -19.77 -7.42
N ASP A 104 -14.18 -19.06 -8.16
CA ASP A 104 -13.43 -19.61 -9.30
C ASP A 104 -12.35 -20.57 -8.78
N PRO A 105 -12.38 -21.87 -9.18
CA PRO A 105 -11.37 -22.82 -8.76
C PRO A 105 -9.92 -22.41 -9.10
N LYS A 106 -9.71 -21.62 -10.15
CA LYS A 106 -8.39 -21.12 -10.52
C LYS A 106 -7.90 -20.05 -9.56
N ALA A 107 -8.79 -19.15 -9.12
CA ALA A 107 -8.47 -18.14 -8.12
C ALA A 107 -8.15 -18.80 -6.78
N LEU A 108 -8.95 -19.77 -6.33
CA LEU A 108 -8.71 -20.52 -5.11
C LEU A 108 -7.41 -21.34 -5.16
N ALA A 109 -7.08 -21.92 -6.31
CA ALA A 109 -5.81 -22.63 -6.50
C ALA A 109 -4.60 -21.67 -6.49
N PHE A 110 -4.79 -20.45 -6.93
CA PHE A 110 -3.75 -19.43 -6.97
C PHE A 110 -3.41 -18.87 -5.58
N ASN A 111 -4.43 -18.50 -4.79
CA ASN A 111 -4.22 -17.95 -3.45
C ASN A 111 -4.16 -19.03 -2.34
N GLY A 112 -4.44 -20.30 -2.68
CA GLY A 112 -4.37 -21.41 -1.73
C GLY A 112 -5.46 -21.40 -0.65
N ILE A 113 -6.50 -20.57 -0.78
CA ILE A 113 -7.54 -20.42 0.22
C ILE A 113 -8.61 -21.52 0.06
N ASP A 114 -8.83 -22.30 1.12
CA ASP A 114 -10.03 -23.13 1.26
C ASP A 114 -11.10 -22.32 2.03
N PRO A 115 -12.11 -21.77 1.35
CA PRO A 115 -13.13 -20.95 2.00
C PRO A 115 -14.02 -21.74 2.99
N THR A 116 -13.99 -23.08 2.92
CA THR A 116 -14.78 -23.98 3.78
C THR A 116 -14.00 -24.52 4.97
N HIS A 117 -12.71 -24.22 5.07
CA HIS A 117 -11.86 -24.75 6.14
C HIS A 117 -12.32 -24.30 7.53
N PRO A 118 -12.63 -25.23 8.45
CA PRO A 118 -13.29 -24.91 9.72
C PRO A 118 -12.43 -24.06 10.68
N LEU A 119 -11.11 -24.11 10.56
CA LEU A 119 -10.18 -23.34 11.42
C LEU A 119 -9.84 -21.96 10.85
N ARG A 120 -10.46 -21.57 9.74
CA ARG A 120 -10.17 -20.29 9.10
C ARG A 120 -10.64 -19.08 9.93
N MET A 121 -11.58 -19.27 10.85
CA MET A 121 -12.12 -18.21 11.74
C MET A 121 -12.64 -16.99 10.96
N ALA A 122 -13.19 -17.22 9.77
CA ALA A 122 -13.65 -16.18 8.88
C ALA A 122 -14.90 -15.46 9.42
N LYS A 123 -14.97 -14.15 9.21
CA LYS A 123 -16.06 -13.26 9.61
C LYS A 123 -16.99 -12.98 8.44
N THR A 124 -18.21 -12.52 8.73
CA THR A 124 -19.06 -11.96 7.67
C THR A 124 -18.37 -10.73 7.07
N GLU A 125 -18.68 -10.36 5.81
CA GLU A 125 -18.14 -9.15 5.19
C GLU A 125 -18.35 -7.92 6.09
N LYS A 126 -19.54 -7.80 6.70
CA LYS A 126 -19.87 -6.68 7.58
C LYS A 126 -18.99 -6.62 8.82
N ASP A 127 -18.73 -7.75 9.46
CA ASP A 127 -17.91 -7.82 10.66
C ASP A 127 -16.43 -7.60 10.32
N ALA A 128 -15.93 -8.17 9.22
CA ALA A 128 -14.59 -7.96 8.72
C ALA A 128 -14.34 -6.47 8.39
N LEU A 129 -15.25 -5.83 7.64
CA LEU A 129 -15.18 -4.39 7.37
C LEU A 129 -15.25 -3.56 8.66
N THR A 130 -16.04 -3.96 9.63
CA THR A 130 -16.15 -3.25 10.92
C THR A 130 -14.84 -3.31 11.68
N SER A 131 -14.25 -4.51 11.80
CA SER A 131 -12.95 -4.73 12.45
C SER A 131 -11.83 -3.92 11.78
N LEU A 132 -11.76 -3.97 10.45
CA LEU A 132 -10.70 -3.32 9.67
C LEU A 132 -10.86 -1.79 9.64
N PHE A 133 -12.08 -1.28 9.44
CA PHE A 133 -12.29 0.15 9.26
C PHE A 133 -12.27 0.94 10.56
N ALA A 134 -12.46 0.30 11.72
CA ALA A 134 -12.39 0.99 13.01
C ALA A 134 -10.98 1.56 13.28
N PRO A 135 -9.89 0.77 13.24
CA PRO A 135 -8.53 1.29 13.40
C PRO A 135 -8.12 2.26 12.29
N VAL A 136 -8.52 2.03 11.03
CA VAL A 136 -8.26 2.97 9.94
C VAL A 136 -8.87 4.35 10.23
N ARG A 137 -10.12 4.40 10.74
CA ARG A 137 -10.74 5.69 11.14
C ARG A 137 -10.03 6.35 12.31
N ALA A 138 -9.54 5.55 13.27
CA ALA A 138 -8.74 6.08 14.38
C ALA A 138 -7.45 6.72 13.85
N ALA A 139 -6.71 6.03 12.99
CA ALA A 139 -5.51 6.53 12.35
C ALA A 139 -5.76 7.82 11.54
N VAL A 140 -6.85 7.86 10.76
CA VAL A 140 -7.25 9.09 10.02
C VAL A 140 -7.48 10.26 10.97
N LYS A 141 -8.16 10.04 12.10
CA LYS A 141 -8.42 11.10 13.09
C LYS A 141 -7.13 11.55 13.78
N GLU A 142 -6.29 10.62 14.21
CA GLU A 142 -5.06 10.89 14.94
C GLU A 142 -4.00 11.58 14.07
N SER A 143 -3.96 11.26 12.78
CA SER A 143 -3.07 11.92 11.81
C SER A 143 -3.57 13.30 11.36
N GLY A 144 -4.71 13.79 11.87
CA GLY A 144 -5.33 15.04 11.45
C GLY A 144 -5.91 15.02 10.03
N CYS A 145 -5.98 13.84 9.42
CA CYS A 145 -6.49 13.67 8.07
C CYS A 145 -8.02 13.68 8.04
N LYS A 146 -8.59 14.01 6.87
CA LYS A 146 -10.05 14.04 6.64
C LYS A 146 -10.60 12.68 6.27
N ARG A 147 -9.79 11.85 5.59
CA ARG A 147 -10.19 10.57 5.01
C ARG A 147 -8.96 9.72 4.68
N ALA A 148 -9.15 8.40 4.54
CA ALA A 148 -8.13 7.53 3.97
C ALA A 148 -8.16 7.56 2.44
N ILE A 149 -6.98 7.40 1.82
CA ILE A 149 -6.82 7.07 0.40
C ILE A 149 -6.20 5.68 0.30
N LEU A 150 -6.83 4.80 -0.46
CA LEU A 150 -6.35 3.43 -0.63
C LEU A 150 -5.06 3.41 -1.45
N VAL A 151 -4.07 2.68 -0.97
CA VAL A 151 -2.86 2.32 -1.69
C VAL A 151 -2.90 0.82 -1.94
N GLY A 152 -2.57 0.37 -3.15
CA GLY A 152 -2.51 -1.06 -3.47
C GLY A 152 -1.57 -1.34 -4.64
N HIS A 153 -1.31 -2.61 -4.89
CA HIS A 153 -0.61 -3.05 -6.10
C HIS A 153 -1.63 -3.51 -7.14
N ASN A 154 -2.01 -2.66 -8.08
CA ASN A 154 -3.25 -2.62 -8.86
C ASN A 154 -4.45 -2.16 -8.02
N ALA A 155 -4.30 -1.09 -7.30
CA ALA A 155 -5.20 -0.56 -6.27
C ALA A 155 -6.68 -0.42 -6.67
N PHE A 156 -6.98 -0.30 -7.97
CA PHE A 156 -8.36 -0.27 -8.46
C PHE A 156 -9.11 -1.60 -8.19
N PHE A 157 -8.37 -2.72 -8.18
CA PHE A 157 -8.92 -4.04 -7.92
C PHE A 157 -9.37 -4.14 -6.46
N ASP A 158 -8.49 -3.83 -5.53
CA ASP A 158 -8.77 -3.84 -4.10
C ASP A 158 -9.90 -2.87 -3.75
N LEU A 159 -9.84 -1.65 -4.28
CA LEU A 159 -10.91 -0.66 -4.09
C LEU A 159 -12.24 -1.14 -4.63
N GLY A 160 -12.25 -1.86 -5.75
CA GLY A 160 -13.43 -2.46 -6.35
C GLY A 160 -14.12 -3.44 -5.40
N PHE A 161 -13.37 -4.38 -4.83
CA PHE A 161 -13.88 -5.36 -3.86
C PHE A 161 -14.31 -4.70 -2.54
N VAL A 162 -13.53 -3.75 -2.02
CA VAL A 162 -13.91 -2.97 -0.84
C VAL A 162 -15.23 -2.23 -1.06
N ASN A 163 -15.39 -1.54 -2.17
CA ASN A 163 -16.62 -0.80 -2.48
C ASN A 163 -17.82 -1.74 -2.69
N ALA A 164 -17.63 -2.89 -3.34
CA ALA A 164 -18.68 -3.88 -3.53
C ALA A 164 -19.15 -4.47 -2.19
N ALA A 165 -18.23 -4.85 -1.30
CA ALA A 165 -18.57 -5.33 0.04
C ALA A 165 -19.26 -4.25 0.89
N VAL A 166 -18.78 -3.00 0.83
CA VAL A 166 -19.43 -1.84 1.47
C VAL A 166 -20.86 -1.66 0.99
N ALA A 167 -21.12 -1.80 -0.31
CA ALA A 167 -22.45 -1.68 -0.90
C ALA A 167 -23.35 -2.84 -0.46
N ARG A 168 -22.91 -4.10 -0.56
CA ARG A 168 -23.65 -5.29 -0.11
C ARG A 168 -24.06 -5.20 1.36
N CYS A 169 -23.12 -4.76 2.22
CA CYS A 169 -23.38 -4.60 3.66
C CYS A 169 -24.13 -3.33 4.02
N ASN A 170 -24.43 -2.45 3.08
CA ASN A 170 -24.96 -1.09 3.33
C ASN A 170 -24.12 -0.34 4.40
N TYR A 171 -22.80 -0.46 4.36
CA TYR A 171 -21.89 0.07 5.37
C TYR A 171 -21.69 1.58 5.19
N LYS A 172 -22.17 2.38 6.15
CA LYS A 172 -22.24 3.86 6.02
C LYS A 172 -20.95 4.60 6.36
N ARG A 173 -20.00 3.96 7.03
CA ARG A 173 -18.80 4.61 7.60
C ARG A 173 -17.52 4.16 6.92
N ASN A 174 -17.54 4.01 5.59
CA ASN A 174 -16.35 3.70 4.79
C ASN A 174 -15.30 4.82 4.95
N PRO A 175 -14.08 4.52 5.45
CA PRO A 175 -13.03 5.53 5.63
C PRO A 175 -12.37 5.95 4.32
N PHE A 176 -12.46 5.13 3.26
CA PHE A 176 -11.71 5.34 2.04
C PHE A 176 -12.36 6.33 1.08
N HIS A 177 -11.52 7.01 0.30
CA HIS A 177 -11.97 7.80 -0.83
C HIS A 177 -12.67 6.86 -1.85
N PRO A 178 -13.82 7.26 -2.43
CA PRO A 178 -14.64 6.34 -3.22
C PRO A 178 -14.01 5.86 -4.53
N PHE A 179 -13.05 6.62 -5.10
CA PHE A 179 -12.44 6.32 -6.39
C PHE A 179 -10.97 6.73 -6.55
N SER A 180 -10.40 7.55 -5.65
CA SER A 180 -8.97 7.92 -5.74
C SER A 180 -8.13 6.90 -4.99
N THR A 181 -7.02 6.50 -5.62
CA THR A 181 -6.04 5.56 -5.08
C THR A 181 -4.62 6.04 -5.35
N PHE A 182 -3.67 5.48 -4.61
CA PHE A 182 -2.27 5.40 -5.04
C PHE A 182 -1.98 3.98 -5.50
N ASP A 183 -1.34 3.85 -6.67
CA ASP A 183 -1.03 2.55 -7.26
C ASP A 183 0.47 2.30 -7.28
N THR A 184 0.91 1.25 -6.58
CA THR A 184 2.33 0.90 -6.50
C THR A 184 2.85 0.22 -7.76
N VAL A 185 2.00 -0.32 -8.65
CA VAL A 185 2.43 -0.77 -10.00
C VAL A 185 3.00 0.39 -10.78
N THR A 186 2.28 1.52 -10.81
CA THR A 186 2.73 2.74 -11.49
C THR A 186 4.00 3.29 -10.83
N LEU A 187 4.02 3.38 -9.50
CA LEU A 187 5.17 3.92 -8.77
C LEU A 187 6.42 3.05 -8.93
N SER A 188 6.30 1.73 -8.81
CA SER A 188 7.43 0.81 -8.97
C SER A 188 7.85 0.67 -10.44
N GLY A 189 6.91 0.75 -11.37
CA GLY A 189 7.20 0.83 -12.80
C GLY A 189 8.07 2.04 -13.13
N MET A 190 7.74 3.21 -12.58
CA MET A 190 8.49 4.44 -12.78
C MET A 190 9.85 4.42 -12.06
N ALA A 191 9.88 4.01 -10.78
CA ALA A 191 11.07 4.12 -9.94
C ALA A 191 12.07 2.97 -10.16
N LEU A 192 11.59 1.76 -10.48
CA LEU A 192 12.37 0.52 -10.48
C LEU A 192 12.28 -0.24 -11.81
N GLY A 193 11.42 0.15 -12.75
CA GLY A 193 11.18 -0.60 -13.99
C GLY A 193 10.47 -1.94 -13.76
N GLN A 194 9.75 -2.12 -12.64
CA GLN A 194 9.08 -3.36 -12.26
C GLN A 194 7.61 -3.11 -11.94
N THR A 195 6.76 -4.03 -12.42
CA THR A 195 5.29 -3.94 -12.27
C THR A 195 4.67 -5.15 -11.57
N VAL A 196 5.50 -6.08 -11.11
CA VAL A 196 5.09 -7.28 -10.36
C VAL A 196 5.63 -7.17 -8.94
N LEU A 197 4.79 -7.27 -7.93
CA LEU A 197 5.14 -7.07 -6.52
C LEU A 197 6.35 -7.91 -6.10
N ALA A 198 6.31 -9.22 -6.37
CA ALA A 198 7.38 -10.17 -6.06
C ALA A 198 8.75 -9.84 -6.72
N ARG A 199 8.78 -8.93 -7.69
CA ARG A 199 10.01 -8.45 -8.33
C ARG A 199 10.38 -7.04 -7.87
N ALA A 200 9.38 -6.18 -7.68
CA ALA A 200 9.57 -4.79 -7.25
C ALA A 200 10.11 -4.72 -5.80
N VAL A 201 9.61 -5.57 -4.92
CA VAL A 201 10.01 -5.63 -3.50
C VAL A 201 11.49 -5.94 -3.33
N PRO A 202 12.05 -7.04 -3.88
CA PRO A 202 13.50 -7.30 -3.81
C PRO A 202 14.34 -6.24 -4.52
N MET A 203 13.86 -5.70 -5.65
CA MET A 203 14.57 -4.63 -6.35
C MET A 203 14.64 -3.33 -5.56
N ALA A 204 13.68 -3.08 -4.69
CA ALA A 204 13.70 -1.98 -3.72
C ALA A 204 14.62 -2.25 -2.51
N GLY A 205 15.28 -3.43 -2.43
CA GLY A 205 16.10 -3.85 -1.29
C GLY A 205 15.26 -4.22 -0.06
N ILE A 206 14.07 -4.78 -0.29
CA ILE A 206 13.14 -5.25 0.74
C ILE A 206 13.08 -6.78 0.66
N ASP A 207 13.07 -7.45 1.80
CA ASP A 207 13.02 -8.91 1.87
C ASP A 207 11.67 -9.43 1.37
N TRP A 208 11.71 -10.51 0.58
CA TRP A 208 10.56 -11.20 0.04
C TRP A 208 10.61 -12.69 0.34
N ASP A 209 9.57 -13.22 0.97
CA ASP A 209 9.40 -14.66 1.18
C ASP A 209 8.30 -15.19 0.26
N PRO A 210 8.63 -15.98 -0.78
CA PRO A 210 7.64 -16.52 -1.71
C PRO A 210 6.65 -17.50 -1.07
N ASN A 211 6.95 -18.05 0.12
CA ASN A 211 6.03 -18.95 0.82
C ASN A 211 4.90 -18.22 1.56
N GLN A 212 5.04 -16.92 1.77
CA GLN A 212 4.02 -16.08 2.39
C GLN A 212 3.23 -15.25 1.34
N ALA A 213 3.70 -15.23 0.10
CA ALA A 213 3.03 -14.57 -1.01
C ALA A 213 1.60 -15.11 -1.19
N HIS A 214 0.73 -14.25 -1.68
CA HIS A 214 -0.71 -14.51 -1.86
C HIS A 214 -1.48 -14.69 -0.53
N GLY A 215 -0.99 -14.08 0.54
CA GLY A 215 -1.74 -13.83 1.75
C GLY A 215 -1.95 -12.33 1.92
N ALA A 216 -3.19 -11.85 2.03
CA ALA A 216 -3.51 -10.43 1.99
C ALA A 216 -2.68 -9.60 3.00
N LEU A 217 -2.43 -10.11 4.19
CA LEU A 217 -1.65 -9.39 5.21
C LEU A 217 -0.19 -9.21 4.79
N TYR A 218 0.45 -10.27 4.31
CA TYR A 218 1.85 -10.23 3.88
C TYR A 218 2.02 -9.30 2.66
N ASP A 219 1.15 -9.44 1.66
CA ASP A 219 1.24 -8.64 0.43
C ASP A 219 0.93 -7.16 0.71
N ALA A 220 -0.01 -6.86 1.62
CA ALA A 220 -0.25 -5.48 2.11
C ALA A 220 0.98 -4.90 2.84
N GLU A 221 1.65 -5.67 3.71
CA GLU A 221 2.86 -5.23 4.42
C GLU A 221 4.00 -4.95 3.44
N LYS A 222 4.23 -5.84 2.48
CA LYS A 222 5.27 -5.65 1.45
C LYS A 222 4.96 -4.48 0.51
N THR A 223 3.70 -4.30 0.15
CA THR A 223 3.24 -3.13 -0.61
C THR A 223 3.44 -1.83 0.18
N ALA A 224 3.21 -1.85 1.51
CA ALA A 224 3.44 -0.68 2.37
C ALA A 224 4.94 -0.33 2.46
N GLU A 225 5.80 -1.32 2.65
CA GLU A 225 7.25 -1.12 2.64
C GLU A 225 7.73 -0.54 1.30
N LEU A 226 7.25 -1.09 0.17
CA LEU A 226 7.58 -0.63 -1.18
C LEU A 226 7.12 0.82 -1.41
N PHE A 227 5.86 1.14 -1.08
CA PHE A 227 5.32 2.49 -1.18
C PHE A 227 6.13 3.49 -0.36
N CYS A 228 6.41 3.17 0.89
CA CYS A 228 7.22 4.02 1.78
C CYS A 228 8.65 4.22 1.23
N ARG A 229 9.28 3.16 0.74
CA ARG A 229 10.62 3.21 0.17
C ARG A 229 10.69 4.17 -1.01
N ILE A 230 9.78 4.02 -1.98
CA ILE A 230 9.74 4.87 -3.18
C ILE A 230 9.50 6.33 -2.82
N LEU A 231 8.53 6.61 -1.94
CA LEU A 231 8.23 7.99 -1.53
C LEU A 231 9.36 8.65 -0.74
N ASN A 232 10.06 7.90 0.11
CA ASN A 232 11.20 8.41 0.85
C ASN A 232 12.40 8.67 -0.05
N GLN A 233 12.68 7.80 -1.03
CA GLN A 233 13.69 8.03 -2.06
C GLN A 233 13.36 9.26 -2.90
N TRP A 234 12.10 9.43 -3.32
CA TRP A 234 11.64 10.62 -4.04
C TRP A 234 11.88 11.90 -3.24
N ARG A 235 11.61 11.88 -1.94
CA ARG A 235 11.90 13.00 -1.04
C ARG A 235 13.40 13.31 -0.98
N GLU A 236 14.25 12.31 -0.88
CA GLU A 236 15.72 12.47 -0.85
C GLU A 236 16.28 13.07 -2.15
N LEU A 237 15.62 12.84 -3.27
CA LEU A 237 15.95 13.46 -4.56
C LEU A 237 15.47 14.92 -4.70
N GLY A 238 14.95 15.52 -3.62
CA GLY A 238 14.49 16.91 -3.62
C GLY A 238 13.08 17.11 -4.14
N ALA A 239 12.21 16.11 -3.97
CA ALA A 239 10.79 16.23 -4.28
C ALA A 239 10.18 17.51 -3.70
N PRO A 240 9.14 18.07 -4.34
CA PRO A 240 8.44 19.24 -3.81
C PRO A 240 8.04 19.05 -2.36
N GLN A 241 8.17 20.10 -1.57
CA GLN A 241 7.74 20.11 -0.16
C GLN A 241 6.25 19.72 -0.06
N PRO A 242 5.80 19.24 1.10
CA PRO A 242 4.39 18.92 1.31
C PRO A 242 3.51 20.02 0.77
N TRP A 243 2.49 19.61 0.02
CA TRP A 243 1.55 20.54 -0.58
C TRP A 243 0.90 21.42 0.50
N GLN A 244 1.03 22.73 0.34
CA GLN A 244 0.28 23.69 1.14
C GLN A 244 -0.99 24.00 0.34
N ASP A 245 -2.14 23.88 0.97
CA ASP A 245 -3.40 24.27 0.36
C ASP A 245 -3.30 25.74 -0.07
N PRO A 246 -3.38 26.06 -1.37
CA PRO A 246 -3.31 27.45 -1.81
C PRO A 246 -4.50 28.29 -1.33
N GLY A 247 -5.43 27.69 -0.58
CA GLY A 247 -6.65 28.35 -0.13
C GLY A 247 -7.82 28.16 -1.12
N PRO A 248 -8.97 28.75 -0.83
CA PRO A 248 -10.20 28.57 -1.60
C PRO A 248 -10.19 29.20 -3.00
N ASP A 249 -9.18 29.96 -3.35
CA ASP A 249 -9.15 30.79 -4.57
C ASP A 249 -8.40 30.16 -5.75
N VAL A 250 -8.14 28.82 -5.72
CA VAL A 250 -7.51 28.07 -6.82
C VAL A 250 -8.35 26.85 -7.20
#